data_38b5591df5de71df75f316669da3d8e0
#
_entry.id   38b5591df5de71df75f316669da3d8e0
#
_cell.length_a   1.000
_cell.length_b   1.000
_cell.length_c   1.000
_cell.angle_alpha   90.00
_cell.angle_beta   90.00
_cell.angle_gamma   90.00
#
_symmetry.space_group_name_H-M   'P 1'
#
loop_
_entity.id
_entity.type
_entity.pdbx_description
1 polymer ?
#
loop_
_entity_poly.entity_id
_entity_poly.type
_entity_poly.pdbx_seq_one_letter_code
_entity_poly.pdbx_strand_id
1 'polypeptide(L)'
;MQKRKLGFAGPHVPIICLGGNVYGWTLSEAETFRQLDMALDAGLNFVDTADVYSRWVPGNKGGESEAIIGKWFAKTGKRKDVILATKVGNEMGEGKAGLKRAYIRQAVEDSLRRLQTEYIDLYQAHKDDIETPLEETLGAFDELVKEGKVRYIGASNYSGARLSEALETSCKHNLASYISLQPHYNLVERQDYESDLLPVVKKYQLGVIPYFSLAAGFLTGKIAANRTRKRPSEERWCKST
;
A
#
# COMPACT_ATOMS: atom_id res chain seq x y z
N MET A 1 22.47 1.62 0.39
CA MET A 1 21.35 0.87 1.03
C MET A 1 21.20 -0.50 0.38
N GLN A 2 20.95 -1.57 1.16
CA GLN A 2 20.69 -2.91 0.63
C GLN A 2 19.34 -2.92 -0.12
N LYS A 3 19.32 -3.56 -1.30
CA LYS A 3 18.11 -3.72 -2.12
C LYS A 3 17.80 -5.20 -2.29
N ARG A 4 16.51 -5.51 -2.44
CA ARG A 4 15.99 -6.86 -2.75
C ARG A 4 14.98 -6.78 -3.87
N LYS A 5 14.85 -7.83 -4.65
CA LYS A 5 13.81 -7.96 -5.66
C LYS A 5 12.46 -8.12 -4.96
N LEU A 6 11.47 -7.37 -5.37
CA LEU A 6 10.11 -7.44 -4.83
C LEU A 6 9.33 -8.54 -5.55
N GLY A 7 9.31 -9.73 -4.95
CA GLY A 7 8.68 -10.91 -5.54
C GLY A 7 9.40 -11.41 -6.80
N PHE A 8 8.74 -12.31 -7.52
CA PHE A 8 9.32 -13.01 -8.68
C PHE A 8 9.58 -12.08 -9.89
N ALA A 9 8.79 -11.04 -10.08
CA ALA A 9 8.84 -10.17 -11.27
C ALA A 9 9.09 -8.70 -10.97
N GLY A 10 9.03 -8.27 -9.70
CA GLY A 10 9.06 -6.86 -9.33
C GLY A 10 10.43 -6.19 -9.41
N PRO A 11 10.49 -4.89 -9.13
CA PRO A 11 11.72 -4.11 -9.14
C PRO A 11 12.62 -4.45 -7.94
N HIS A 12 13.88 -4.00 -8.00
CA HIS A 12 14.76 -3.99 -6.83
C HIS A 12 14.43 -2.80 -5.94
N VAL A 13 13.96 -3.06 -4.72
CA VAL A 13 13.57 -2.05 -3.73
C VAL A 13 14.51 -2.07 -2.53
N PRO A 14 14.70 -0.93 -1.83
CA PRO A 14 15.33 -0.93 -0.51
C PRO A 14 14.59 -1.86 0.46
N ILE A 15 15.29 -2.41 1.44
CA ILE A 15 14.70 -3.27 2.48
C ILE A 15 13.79 -2.50 3.44
N ILE A 16 13.77 -1.17 3.38
CA ILE A 16 12.88 -0.28 4.11
C ILE A 16 11.98 0.43 3.11
N CYS A 17 10.67 0.34 3.31
CA CYS A 17 9.64 1.09 2.61
C CYS A 17 9.15 2.23 3.50
N LEU A 18 9.02 3.44 2.95
CA LEU A 18 8.48 4.59 3.65
C LEU A 18 6.96 4.56 3.61
N GLY A 19 6.32 4.51 4.78
CA GLY A 19 4.86 4.57 4.90
C GLY A 19 4.35 6.01 4.92
N GLY A 20 3.55 6.37 3.92
CA GLY A 20 2.95 7.69 3.76
C GLY A 20 1.66 7.92 4.54
N ASN A 21 1.24 7.00 5.41
CA ASN A 21 0.03 7.14 6.21
C ASN A 21 0.07 8.31 7.21
N VAL A 22 1.24 8.86 7.46
CA VAL A 22 1.46 10.02 8.35
C VAL A 22 1.45 11.36 7.59
N TYR A 23 1.50 11.36 6.27
CA TYR A 23 1.54 12.57 5.44
C TYR A 23 0.17 13.25 5.40
N GLY A 24 0.12 14.52 5.77
CA GLY A 24 -1.14 15.26 5.95
C GLY A 24 -1.91 14.88 7.23
N TRP A 25 -1.26 14.19 8.14
CA TRP A 25 -1.76 13.89 9.48
C TRP A 25 -0.77 14.37 10.55
N THR A 26 0.23 13.54 10.91
CA THR A 26 1.24 13.89 11.93
C THR A 26 2.45 14.60 11.35
N LEU A 27 2.64 14.53 10.04
CA LEU A 27 3.62 15.31 9.30
C LEU A 27 2.92 16.30 8.37
N SER A 28 3.30 17.57 8.52
CA SER A 28 2.90 18.63 7.58
C SER A 28 3.53 18.42 6.19
N GLU A 29 3.05 19.14 5.19
CA GLU A 29 3.63 19.13 3.84
C GLU A 29 5.14 19.42 3.84
N ALA A 30 5.56 20.45 4.58
CA ALA A 30 6.97 20.84 4.66
C ALA A 30 7.85 19.76 5.34
N GLU A 31 7.34 19.11 6.38
CA GLU A 31 8.03 18.01 7.05
C GLU A 31 8.10 16.77 6.18
N THR A 32 7.03 16.46 5.45
CA THR A 32 7.01 15.38 4.47
C THR A 32 8.05 15.59 3.37
N PHE A 33 8.15 16.82 2.83
CA PHE A 33 9.15 17.14 1.82
C PHE A 33 10.57 16.89 2.33
N ARG A 34 10.89 17.38 3.54
CA ARG A 34 12.20 17.13 4.16
C ARG A 34 12.47 15.64 4.36
N GLN A 35 11.46 14.88 4.83
CA GLN A 35 11.60 13.44 5.02
C GLN A 35 11.87 12.71 3.70
N LEU A 36 11.13 13.05 2.63
CA LEU A 36 11.32 12.44 1.31
C LEU A 36 12.68 12.77 0.72
N ASP A 37 13.15 14.01 0.85
CA ASP A 37 14.50 14.40 0.40
C ASP A 37 15.59 13.64 1.17
N MET A 38 15.55 13.63 2.49
CA MET A 38 16.50 12.90 3.34
C MET A 38 16.51 11.41 3.08
N ALA A 39 15.32 10.81 2.87
CA ALA A 39 15.18 9.40 2.59
C ALA A 39 15.79 9.04 1.23
N LEU A 40 15.53 9.84 0.21
CA LEU A 40 16.08 9.63 -1.13
C LEU A 40 17.60 9.76 -1.13
N ASP A 41 18.16 10.76 -0.44
CA ASP A 41 19.60 10.94 -0.27
C ASP A 41 20.25 9.74 0.46
N ALA A 42 19.52 9.10 1.37
CA ALA A 42 19.94 7.87 2.06
C ALA A 42 19.73 6.59 1.20
N GLY A 43 19.20 6.70 -0.03
CA GLY A 43 18.89 5.59 -0.92
C GLY A 43 17.62 4.82 -0.56
N LEU A 44 16.71 5.41 0.23
CA LEU A 44 15.39 4.90 0.59
C LEU A 44 14.35 5.46 -0.39
N ASN A 45 14.27 4.88 -1.56
CA ASN A 45 13.44 5.37 -2.66
C ASN A 45 12.16 4.56 -2.91
N PHE A 46 11.74 3.73 -1.96
CA PHE A 46 10.47 3.01 -2.01
C PHE A 46 9.46 3.67 -1.08
N VAL A 47 8.41 4.26 -1.64
CA VAL A 47 7.39 5.03 -0.92
C VAL A 47 6.03 4.38 -1.13
N ASP A 48 5.33 4.08 -0.04
CA ASP A 48 4.00 3.49 -0.02
C ASP A 48 2.97 4.50 0.51
N THR A 49 1.92 4.73 -0.24
CA THR A 49 0.77 5.56 0.13
C THR A 49 -0.55 4.82 -0.17
N ALA A 50 -1.67 5.50 -0.09
CA ALA A 50 -2.99 5.01 -0.50
C ALA A 50 -3.94 6.17 -0.76
N ASP A 51 -4.98 5.92 -1.56
CA ASP A 51 -6.07 6.87 -1.82
C ASP A 51 -6.77 7.31 -0.54
N VAL A 52 -6.97 6.41 0.44
CA VAL A 52 -7.68 6.68 1.69
C VAL A 52 -6.82 7.37 2.76
N TYR A 53 -5.49 7.45 2.57
CA TYR A 53 -4.61 7.94 3.64
C TYR A 53 -4.92 9.37 4.05
N SER A 54 -4.91 9.53 5.37
CA SER A 54 -5.26 10.75 6.13
C SER A 54 -6.76 11.11 6.14
N ARG A 55 -7.67 10.29 5.57
CA ARG A 55 -9.12 10.51 5.64
C ARG A 55 -9.67 10.51 7.07
N TRP A 56 -9.02 9.81 7.99
CA TRP A 56 -9.37 9.76 9.42
C TRP A 56 -9.11 11.07 10.19
N VAL A 57 -8.44 12.02 9.58
CA VAL A 57 -8.18 13.32 10.19
C VAL A 57 -9.39 14.23 9.96
N PRO A 58 -9.94 14.89 11.01
CA PRO A 58 -11.05 15.81 10.83
C PRO A 58 -10.77 16.89 9.77
N GLY A 59 -11.67 17.01 8.81
CA GLY A 59 -11.56 17.96 7.69
C GLY A 59 -10.92 17.38 6.42
N ASN A 60 -10.26 16.23 6.50
CA ASN A 60 -9.71 15.53 5.35
C ASN A 60 -10.77 14.68 4.64
N LYS A 61 -10.53 14.42 3.35
CA LYS A 61 -11.43 13.63 2.49
C LYS A 61 -10.80 12.33 2.00
N GLY A 62 -9.51 12.13 2.26
CA GLY A 62 -8.66 11.09 1.68
C GLY A 62 -7.90 11.61 0.45
N GLY A 63 -6.73 11.02 0.19
CA GLY A 63 -5.83 11.43 -0.89
C GLY A 63 -4.86 12.55 -0.50
N GLU A 64 -4.89 13.04 0.74
CA GLU A 64 -3.99 14.09 1.21
C GLU A 64 -2.53 13.63 1.13
N SER A 65 -2.24 12.38 1.49
CA SER A 65 -0.91 11.82 1.39
C SER A 65 -0.42 11.79 -0.07
N GLU A 66 -1.23 11.31 -1.00
CA GLU A 66 -0.91 11.31 -2.43
C GLU A 66 -0.72 12.74 -2.96
N ALA A 67 -1.58 13.68 -2.56
CA ALA A 67 -1.48 15.06 -3.00
C ALA A 67 -0.18 15.75 -2.54
N ILE A 68 0.27 15.49 -1.31
CA ILE A 68 1.54 16.01 -0.80
C ILE A 68 2.73 15.41 -1.57
N ILE A 69 2.72 14.09 -1.81
CA ILE A 69 3.76 13.43 -2.61
C ILE A 69 3.77 14.00 -4.04
N GLY A 70 2.60 14.20 -4.65
CA GLY A 70 2.48 14.79 -5.99
C GLY A 70 3.07 16.21 -6.07
N LYS A 71 2.78 17.06 -5.10
CA LYS A 71 3.40 18.39 -5.00
C LYS A 71 4.92 18.32 -4.86
N TRP A 72 5.43 17.34 -4.11
CA TRP A 72 6.87 17.13 -3.99
C TRP A 72 7.48 16.70 -5.33
N PHE A 73 6.84 15.79 -6.08
CA PHE A 73 7.28 15.41 -7.41
C PHE A 73 7.33 16.60 -8.38
N ALA A 74 6.26 17.40 -8.40
CA ALA A 74 6.19 18.58 -9.27
C ALA A 74 7.28 19.62 -8.92
N LYS A 75 7.54 19.81 -7.63
CA LYS A 75 8.55 20.78 -7.16
C LYS A 75 9.99 20.33 -7.47
N THR A 76 10.25 19.01 -7.36
CA THR A 76 11.63 18.50 -7.39
C THR A 76 12.02 17.82 -8.70
N GLY A 77 11.05 17.40 -9.51
CA GLY A 77 11.28 16.58 -10.71
C GLY A 77 11.73 15.14 -10.43
N LYS A 78 11.75 14.71 -9.15
CA LYS A 78 12.34 13.43 -8.70
C LYS A 78 11.42 12.21 -8.85
N ARG A 79 10.30 12.30 -9.60
CA ARG A 79 9.37 11.16 -9.78
C ARG A 79 10.07 9.90 -10.26
N LYS A 80 11.01 10.00 -11.18
CA LYS A 80 11.74 8.87 -11.77
C LYS A 80 12.68 8.15 -10.80
N ASP A 81 13.09 8.83 -9.75
CA ASP A 81 14.01 8.29 -8.74
C ASP A 81 13.29 7.48 -7.66
N VAL A 82 11.95 7.55 -7.62
CA VAL A 82 11.09 6.91 -6.61
C VAL A 82 10.35 5.72 -7.19
N ILE A 83 10.35 4.61 -6.46
CA ILE A 83 9.43 3.49 -6.66
C ILE A 83 8.20 3.79 -5.81
N LEU A 84 7.09 4.10 -6.46
CA LEU A 84 5.86 4.55 -5.81
C LEU A 84 4.83 3.45 -5.77
N ALA A 85 4.39 3.12 -4.55
CA ALA A 85 3.24 2.26 -4.31
C ALA A 85 2.05 3.10 -3.83
N THR A 86 0.85 2.80 -4.35
CA THR A 86 -0.42 3.30 -3.79
C THR A 86 -1.48 2.21 -3.85
N LYS A 87 -2.67 2.47 -3.29
CA LYS A 87 -3.68 1.44 -3.07
C LYS A 87 -5.09 1.95 -3.38
N VAL A 88 -5.99 1.00 -3.67
CA VAL A 88 -7.43 1.22 -3.92
C VAL A 88 -8.25 0.15 -3.20
N GLY A 89 -9.50 0.46 -2.90
CA GLY A 89 -10.49 -0.50 -2.41
C GLY A 89 -11.12 -0.14 -1.07
N ASN A 90 -10.50 0.73 -0.28
CA ASN A 90 -11.11 1.28 0.92
C ASN A 90 -12.15 2.36 0.57
N GLU A 91 -13.02 2.65 1.52
CA GLU A 91 -14.10 3.61 1.32
C GLU A 91 -13.58 5.05 1.25
N MET A 92 -13.84 5.70 0.11
CA MET A 92 -13.51 7.10 -0.17
C MET A 92 -14.75 8.02 -0.21
N GLY A 93 -15.91 7.49 0.12
CA GLY A 93 -17.21 8.17 0.09
C GLY A 93 -18.29 7.31 -0.53
N GLU A 94 -19.50 7.82 -0.61
CA GLU A 94 -20.64 7.09 -1.17
C GLU A 94 -20.34 6.59 -2.59
N GLY A 95 -20.54 5.29 -2.81
CA GLY A 95 -20.27 4.63 -4.10
C GLY A 95 -18.78 4.49 -4.48
N LYS A 96 -17.87 4.87 -3.60
CA LYS A 96 -16.41 4.86 -3.86
C LYS A 96 -15.70 3.89 -2.92
N ALA A 97 -15.89 2.60 -3.16
CA ALA A 97 -15.26 1.52 -2.40
C ALA A 97 -15.21 0.22 -3.22
N GLY A 98 -14.45 -0.74 -2.74
CA GLY A 98 -14.35 -2.08 -3.34
C GLY A 98 -13.43 -2.15 -4.54
N LEU A 99 -13.51 -3.29 -5.25
CA LEU A 99 -12.60 -3.61 -6.35
C LEU A 99 -13.32 -3.89 -7.66
N LYS A 100 -14.52 -3.34 -7.84
CA LYS A 100 -15.24 -3.38 -9.13
C LYS A 100 -14.44 -2.63 -10.18
N ARG A 101 -14.43 -3.15 -11.41
CA ARG A 101 -13.70 -2.59 -12.54
C ARG A 101 -13.93 -1.09 -12.72
N ALA A 102 -15.19 -0.65 -12.69
CA ALA A 102 -15.51 0.77 -12.88
C ALA A 102 -14.85 1.65 -11.81
N TYR A 103 -14.85 1.19 -10.54
CA TYR A 103 -14.26 1.95 -9.45
C TYR A 103 -12.72 1.94 -9.52
N ILE A 104 -12.08 0.80 -9.77
CA ILE A 104 -10.62 0.71 -9.94
C ILE A 104 -10.15 1.71 -11.01
N ARG A 105 -10.82 1.75 -12.16
CA ARG A 105 -10.48 2.67 -13.26
C ARG A 105 -10.63 4.14 -12.88
N GLN A 106 -11.70 4.49 -12.16
CA GLN A 106 -11.89 5.85 -11.67
C GLN A 106 -10.84 6.21 -10.59
N ALA A 107 -10.60 5.31 -9.64
CA ALA A 107 -9.69 5.54 -8.53
C ALA A 107 -8.23 5.72 -8.98
N VAL A 108 -7.77 4.98 -9.99
CA VAL A 108 -6.41 5.15 -10.52
C VAL A 108 -6.22 6.52 -11.16
N GLU A 109 -7.21 7.03 -11.92
CA GLU A 109 -7.14 8.37 -12.51
C GLU A 109 -7.09 9.46 -11.44
N ASP A 110 -7.89 9.28 -10.38
CA ASP A 110 -7.90 10.20 -9.24
C ASP A 110 -6.55 10.17 -8.50
N SER A 111 -5.95 8.99 -8.31
CA SER A 111 -4.62 8.83 -7.70
C SER A 111 -3.52 9.43 -8.58
N LEU A 112 -3.50 9.17 -9.88
CA LEU A 112 -2.53 9.74 -10.81
C LEU A 112 -2.59 11.27 -10.82
N ARG A 113 -3.80 11.85 -10.77
CA ARG A 113 -4.00 13.30 -10.68
C ARG A 113 -3.46 13.88 -9.38
N ARG A 114 -3.75 13.26 -8.21
CA ARG A 114 -3.23 13.72 -6.91
C ARG A 114 -1.72 13.59 -6.84
N LEU A 115 -1.17 12.47 -7.34
CA LEU A 115 0.26 12.18 -7.39
C LEU A 115 1.02 12.99 -8.46
N GLN A 116 0.31 13.69 -9.36
CA GLN A 116 0.88 14.45 -10.47
C GLN A 116 1.89 13.64 -11.29
N THR A 117 1.50 12.42 -11.65
CA THR A 117 2.32 11.46 -12.42
C THR A 117 1.46 10.69 -13.41
N GLU A 118 2.08 10.20 -14.47
CA GLU A 118 1.40 9.41 -15.50
C GLU A 118 1.38 7.90 -15.19
N TYR A 119 2.15 7.45 -14.19
CA TYR A 119 2.24 6.03 -13.84
C TYR A 119 2.46 5.79 -12.35
N ILE A 120 2.05 4.60 -11.89
CA ILE A 120 2.27 4.05 -10.57
C ILE A 120 3.18 2.82 -10.72
N ASP A 121 4.21 2.69 -9.86
CA ASP A 121 5.08 1.53 -9.94
C ASP A 121 4.42 0.28 -9.35
N LEU A 122 3.72 0.39 -8.22
CA LEU A 122 2.98 -0.72 -7.61
C LEU A 122 1.57 -0.25 -7.19
N TYR A 123 0.54 -0.79 -7.83
CA TYR A 123 -0.85 -0.51 -7.47
C TYR A 123 -1.44 -1.71 -6.73
N GLN A 124 -1.94 -1.49 -5.52
CA GLN A 124 -2.32 -2.56 -4.62
C GLN A 124 -3.83 -2.57 -4.35
N ALA A 125 -4.45 -3.77 -4.36
CA ALA A 125 -5.73 -3.96 -3.70
C ALA A 125 -5.50 -3.77 -2.19
N HIS A 126 -6.09 -2.72 -1.59
CA HIS A 126 -5.86 -2.36 -0.19
C HIS A 126 -6.44 -3.40 0.77
N LYS A 127 -7.53 -4.01 0.36
CA LYS A 127 -8.16 -5.18 1.00
C LYS A 127 -8.89 -6.01 -0.05
N ASP A 128 -9.22 -7.25 0.29
CA ASP A 128 -10.08 -8.09 -0.54
C ASP A 128 -11.49 -7.49 -0.66
N ASP A 129 -12.12 -7.73 -1.79
CA ASP A 129 -13.54 -7.44 -2.04
C ASP A 129 -14.24 -8.74 -2.45
N ILE A 130 -14.83 -9.41 -1.46
CA ILE A 130 -15.50 -10.70 -1.66
C ILE A 130 -16.77 -10.62 -2.52
N GLU A 131 -17.35 -9.42 -2.65
CA GLU A 131 -18.54 -9.18 -3.46
C GLU A 131 -18.21 -9.03 -4.95
N THR A 132 -16.94 -8.77 -5.28
CA THR A 132 -16.49 -8.63 -6.66
C THR A 132 -15.74 -9.90 -7.10
N PRO A 133 -16.11 -10.52 -8.22
CA PRO A 133 -15.37 -11.65 -8.77
C PRO A 133 -13.90 -11.30 -9.01
N LEU A 134 -12.99 -12.20 -8.63
CA LEU A 134 -11.54 -11.98 -8.81
C LEU A 134 -11.15 -11.75 -10.27
N GLU A 135 -11.83 -12.38 -11.20
CA GLU A 135 -11.61 -12.18 -12.64
C GLU A 135 -11.90 -10.74 -13.07
N GLU A 136 -12.96 -10.12 -12.52
CA GLU A 136 -13.27 -8.71 -12.79
C GLU A 136 -12.20 -7.79 -12.21
N THR A 137 -11.83 -8.00 -10.93
CA THR A 137 -10.80 -7.20 -10.25
C THR A 137 -9.45 -7.30 -10.97
N LEU A 138 -8.98 -8.53 -11.22
CA LEU A 138 -7.68 -8.77 -11.86
C LEU A 138 -7.69 -8.33 -13.33
N GLY A 139 -8.82 -8.48 -14.03
CA GLY A 139 -9.00 -7.95 -15.38
C GLY A 139 -8.85 -6.42 -15.43
N ALA A 140 -9.43 -5.72 -14.45
CA ALA A 140 -9.29 -4.27 -14.34
C ALA A 140 -7.84 -3.84 -14.08
N PHE A 141 -7.13 -4.52 -13.17
CA PHE A 141 -5.71 -4.27 -12.94
C PHE A 141 -4.85 -4.58 -14.16
N ASP A 142 -5.12 -5.68 -14.87
CA ASP A 142 -4.42 -6.07 -16.09
C ASP A 142 -4.54 -5.02 -17.19
N GLU A 143 -5.73 -4.43 -17.36
CA GLU A 143 -5.93 -3.31 -18.30
C GLU A 143 -5.05 -2.12 -17.96
N LEU A 144 -4.95 -1.74 -16.66
CA LEU A 144 -4.10 -0.64 -16.23
C LEU A 144 -2.61 -0.91 -16.49
N VAL A 145 -2.20 -2.17 -16.36
CA VAL A 145 -0.83 -2.59 -16.71
C VAL A 145 -0.60 -2.49 -18.22
N LYS A 146 -1.53 -2.95 -19.04
CA LYS A 146 -1.47 -2.87 -20.51
C LYS A 146 -1.49 -1.41 -21.01
N GLU A 147 -2.24 -0.55 -20.33
CA GLU A 147 -2.27 0.89 -20.60
C GLU A 147 -0.99 1.63 -20.16
N GLY A 148 -0.10 0.98 -19.41
CA GLY A 148 1.12 1.57 -18.88
C GLY A 148 0.92 2.51 -17.69
N LYS A 149 -0.30 2.65 -17.18
CA LYS A 149 -0.63 3.44 -16.00
C LYS A 149 -0.12 2.81 -14.71
N VAL A 150 0.03 1.49 -14.70
CA VAL A 150 0.52 0.68 -13.58
C VAL A 150 1.60 -0.25 -14.08
N ARG A 151 2.72 -0.35 -13.36
CA ARG A 151 3.81 -1.27 -13.74
C ARG A 151 3.63 -2.66 -13.13
N TYR A 152 3.25 -2.71 -11.86
CA TYR A 152 3.07 -3.94 -11.10
C TYR A 152 1.83 -3.82 -10.22
N ILE A 153 1.22 -4.96 -9.90
CA ILE A 153 0.08 -5.03 -8.99
C ILE A 153 0.41 -5.85 -7.75
N GLY A 154 -0.26 -5.55 -6.64
CA GLY A 154 -0.07 -6.23 -5.35
C GLY A 154 -1.36 -6.36 -4.57
N ALA A 155 -1.33 -7.15 -3.52
CA ALA A 155 -2.45 -7.37 -2.61
C ALA A 155 -2.10 -6.94 -1.17
N SER A 156 -3.10 -6.54 -0.40
CA SER A 156 -3.01 -6.28 1.03
C SER A 156 -4.28 -6.79 1.71
N ASN A 157 -4.17 -7.28 2.93
CA ASN A 157 -5.31 -7.74 3.72
C ASN A 157 -6.19 -8.81 3.02
N TYR A 158 -5.55 -9.78 2.39
CA TYR A 158 -6.15 -10.99 1.85
C TYR A 158 -5.92 -12.15 2.82
N SER A 159 -6.81 -13.14 2.84
CA SER A 159 -6.53 -14.45 3.41
C SER A 159 -5.63 -15.27 2.48
N GLY A 160 -4.95 -16.29 3.01
CA GLY A 160 -4.11 -17.16 2.18
C GLY A 160 -4.89 -17.90 1.11
N ALA A 161 -6.10 -18.37 1.43
CA ALA A 161 -7.00 -19.02 0.46
C ALA A 161 -7.37 -18.07 -0.68
N ARG A 162 -7.80 -16.86 -0.35
CA ARG A 162 -8.23 -15.86 -1.34
C ARG A 162 -7.07 -15.34 -2.18
N LEU A 163 -5.89 -15.19 -1.58
CA LEU A 163 -4.67 -14.82 -2.30
C LEU A 163 -4.26 -15.90 -3.30
N SER A 164 -4.32 -17.19 -2.90
CA SER A 164 -4.06 -18.31 -3.81
C SER A 164 -5.04 -18.32 -4.98
N GLU A 165 -6.33 -18.17 -4.70
CA GLU A 165 -7.38 -18.09 -5.73
C GLU A 165 -7.13 -16.95 -6.73
N ALA A 166 -6.72 -15.77 -6.23
CA ALA A 166 -6.39 -14.63 -7.08
C ALA A 166 -5.21 -14.94 -8.03
N LEU A 167 -4.15 -15.55 -7.50
CA LEU A 167 -2.96 -15.91 -8.27
C LEU A 167 -3.27 -16.99 -9.32
N GLU A 168 -4.08 -17.98 -8.96
CA GLU A 168 -4.54 -19.04 -9.87
C GLU A 168 -5.48 -18.47 -10.95
N THR A 169 -6.35 -17.54 -10.59
CA THR A 169 -7.21 -16.81 -11.55
C THR A 169 -6.38 -16.01 -12.55
N SER A 170 -5.36 -15.28 -12.10
CA SER A 170 -4.45 -14.57 -12.99
C SER A 170 -3.76 -15.53 -13.98
N CYS A 171 -3.26 -16.65 -13.49
CA CYS A 171 -2.61 -17.65 -14.31
C CYS A 171 -3.58 -18.25 -15.35
N LYS A 172 -4.77 -18.67 -14.91
CA LYS A 172 -5.79 -19.28 -15.75
C LYS A 172 -6.25 -18.38 -16.89
N HIS A 173 -6.40 -17.09 -16.62
CA HIS A 173 -6.92 -16.11 -17.58
C HIS A 173 -5.82 -15.27 -18.26
N ASN A 174 -4.54 -15.61 -18.03
CA ASN A 174 -3.38 -14.87 -18.57
C ASN A 174 -3.45 -13.35 -18.27
N LEU A 175 -3.80 -13.01 -17.04
CA LEU A 175 -3.87 -11.65 -16.54
C LEU A 175 -2.60 -11.28 -15.75
N ALA A 176 -2.39 -9.98 -15.52
CA ALA A 176 -1.38 -9.51 -14.59
C ALA A 176 -1.58 -10.16 -13.21
N SER A 177 -0.49 -10.53 -12.55
CA SER A 177 -0.51 -11.24 -11.28
C SER A 177 0.04 -10.37 -10.16
N TYR A 178 -0.49 -10.53 -8.96
CA TYR A 178 0.08 -9.90 -7.77
C TYR A 178 1.54 -10.36 -7.58
N ILE A 179 2.45 -9.41 -7.49
CA ILE A 179 3.88 -9.68 -7.23
C ILE A 179 4.24 -9.54 -5.75
N SER A 180 3.36 -8.94 -4.96
CA SER A 180 3.61 -8.65 -3.55
C SER A 180 2.35 -8.76 -2.71
N LEU A 181 2.58 -9.04 -1.42
CA LEU A 181 1.58 -8.99 -0.36
C LEU A 181 2.01 -7.98 0.69
N GLN A 182 1.08 -7.12 1.12
CA GLN A 182 1.28 -6.20 2.24
C GLN A 182 0.43 -6.65 3.44
N PRO A 183 0.99 -7.46 4.36
CA PRO A 183 0.27 -7.99 5.52
C PRO A 183 0.53 -7.16 6.79
N HIS A 184 -0.36 -7.31 7.79
CA HIS A 184 -0.02 -6.98 9.17
C HIS A 184 0.96 -8.03 9.69
N TYR A 185 2.21 -7.63 9.91
CA TYR A 185 3.22 -8.55 10.41
C TYR A 185 4.35 -7.81 11.13
N ASN A 186 4.63 -8.21 12.35
CA ASN A 186 5.71 -7.71 13.17
C ASN A 186 6.09 -8.76 14.24
N LEU A 187 7.02 -8.44 15.13
CA LEU A 187 7.50 -9.39 16.16
C LEU A 187 6.45 -9.79 17.20
N VAL A 188 5.34 -9.06 17.30
CA VAL A 188 4.20 -9.34 18.20
C VAL A 188 3.07 -10.05 17.47
N GLU A 189 2.69 -9.54 16.31
CA GLU A 189 1.61 -10.04 15.46
C GLU A 189 2.20 -10.96 14.38
N ARG A 190 2.36 -12.25 14.70
CA ARG A 190 3.05 -13.21 13.83
C ARG A 190 2.13 -14.28 13.26
N GLN A 191 1.13 -14.68 14.05
CA GLN A 191 0.37 -15.91 13.81
C GLN A 191 -0.31 -15.93 12.44
N ASP A 192 -1.10 -14.91 12.12
CA ASP A 192 -1.89 -14.88 10.90
C ASP A 192 -1.01 -14.96 9.64
N TYR A 193 0.09 -14.20 9.64
CA TYR A 193 1.03 -14.27 8.51
C TYR A 193 1.73 -15.63 8.43
N GLU A 194 2.25 -16.15 9.54
CA GLU A 194 3.08 -17.35 9.53
C GLU A 194 2.28 -18.63 9.28
N SER A 195 1.02 -18.69 9.77
CA SER A 195 0.19 -19.88 9.60
C SER A 195 -0.61 -19.92 8.28
N ASP A 196 -1.09 -18.77 7.80
CA ASP A 196 -1.98 -18.69 6.63
C ASP A 196 -1.29 -18.16 5.37
N LEU A 197 -0.58 -17.03 5.47
CA LEU A 197 -0.06 -16.31 4.32
C LEU A 197 1.33 -16.79 3.87
N LEU A 198 2.22 -17.14 4.78
CA LEU A 198 3.59 -17.53 4.47
C LEU A 198 3.70 -18.73 3.52
N PRO A 199 2.87 -19.79 3.62
CA PRO A 199 2.87 -20.89 2.65
C PRO A 199 2.59 -20.41 1.23
N VAL A 200 1.61 -19.50 1.06
CA VAL A 200 1.22 -18.90 -0.23
C VAL A 200 2.35 -18.02 -0.77
N VAL A 201 2.90 -17.15 0.08
CA VAL A 201 4.03 -16.28 -0.28
C VAL A 201 5.21 -17.08 -0.79
N LYS A 202 5.55 -18.20 -0.14
CA LYS A 202 6.64 -19.10 -0.56
C LYS A 202 6.31 -19.82 -1.87
N LYS A 203 5.09 -20.37 -2.00
CA LYS A 203 4.65 -21.09 -3.21
C LYS A 203 4.76 -20.22 -4.45
N TYR A 204 4.29 -18.99 -4.37
CA TYR A 204 4.22 -18.07 -5.51
C TYR A 204 5.36 -17.03 -5.55
N GLN A 205 6.34 -17.12 -4.65
CA GLN A 205 7.51 -16.24 -4.58
C GLN A 205 7.14 -14.75 -4.53
N LEU A 206 6.14 -14.39 -3.72
CA LEU A 206 5.70 -13.02 -3.55
C LEU A 206 6.68 -12.19 -2.72
N GLY A 207 6.81 -10.91 -3.04
CA GLY A 207 7.44 -9.94 -2.16
C GLY A 207 6.54 -9.63 -0.95
N VAL A 208 7.14 -9.32 0.21
CA VAL A 208 6.37 -8.98 1.41
C VAL A 208 6.74 -7.58 1.88
N ILE A 209 5.73 -6.75 2.08
CA ILE A 209 5.85 -5.36 2.54
C ILE A 209 5.05 -5.22 3.85
N PRO A 210 5.57 -5.65 5.01
CA PRO A 210 4.80 -5.61 6.26
C PRO A 210 4.45 -4.19 6.68
N TYR A 211 3.21 -3.97 7.14
CA TYR A 211 2.84 -2.74 7.81
C TYR A 211 2.84 -2.90 9.33
N PHE A 212 2.92 -1.78 10.05
CA PHE A 212 3.06 -1.75 11.53
C PHE A 212 4.27 -2.55 12.05
N SER A 213 5.39 -2.48 11.35
CA SER A 213 6.62 -3.23 11.71
C SER A 213 7.12 -2.95 13.13
N LEU A 214 6.77 -1.81 13.72
CA LEU A 214 7.05 -1.45 15.12
C LEU A 214 5.84 -1.61 16.05
N ALA A 215 4.82 -2.40 15.66
CA ALA A 215 3.60 -2.66 16.42
C ALA A 215 2.98 -1.36 17.00
N ALA A 216 2.70 -0.39 16.12
CA ALA A 216 2.16 0.93 16.46
C ALA A 216 2.96 1.66 17.57
N GLY A 217 4.26 1.42 17.65
CA GLY A 217 5.16 2.03 18.62
C GLY A 217 5.48 1.17 19.84
N PHE A 218 4.83 0.01 20.01
CA PHE A 218 5.13 -0.90 21.13
C PHE A 218 6.59 -1.36 21.12
N LEU A 219 7.13 -1.69 19.96
CA LEU A 219 8.50 -2.17 19.79
C LEU A 219 9.57 -1.07 19.81
N THR A 220 9.20 0.18 20.03
CA THR A 220 10.18 1.29 20.11
C THR A 220 10.92 1.38 21.46
N GLY A 221 10.54 0.57 22.45
CA GLY A 221 11.09 0.65 23.81
C GLY A 221 10.61 1.86 24.63
N LYS A 222 9.74 2.71 24.08
CA LYS A 222 9.20 3.89 24.79
C LYS A 222 8.11 3.54 25.80
N ILE A 223 7.56 2.34 25.76
CA ILE A 223 6.54 1.84 26.68
C ILE A 223 7.23 0.98 27.72
N ALA A 224 7.50 1.56 28.91
CA ALA A 224 8.02 0.80 30.05
C ALA A 224 6.85 0.07 30.74
N ALA A 225 7.13 -1.12 31.30
CA ALA A 225 6.15 -2.01 31.94
C ALA A 225 5.33 -1.34 33.09
N ASN A 226 5.79 -0.23 33.65
CA ASN A 226 5.15 0.49 34.77
C ASN A 226 4.46 1.80 34.38
N ARG A 227 4.31 2.14 33.10
CA ARG A 227 3.48 3.27 32.70
C ARG A 227 2.15 2.73 32.18
N THR A 228 1.13 2.77 33.02
CA THR A 228 -0.28 2.68 32.62
C THR A 228 -0.66 3.85 31.71
N ARG A 229 -0.12 3.88 30.48
CA ARG A 229 -0.72 4.67 29.43
C ARG A 229 -1.95 3.90 28.97
N LYS A 230 -3.16 4.45 29.18
CA LYS A 230 -4.35 3.97 28.49
C LYS A 230 -3.97 3.78 27.03
N ARG A 231 -4.09 2.54 26.52
CA ARG A 231 -4.03 2.29 25.08
C ARG A 231 -4.93 3.32 24.41
N PRO A 232 -4.52 3.99 23.34
CA PRO A 232 -5.50 4.59 22.46
C PRO A 232 -6.42 3.44 22.10
N SER A 233 -7.69 3.55 22.44
CA SER A 233 -8.64 2.44 22.31
C SER A 233 -8.52 1.88 20.89
N GLU A 234 -8.35 0.57 20.74
CA GLU A 234 -8.41 -0.17 19.48
C GLU A 234 -9.67 0.19 18.68
N GLU A 235 -10.71 0.65 19.37
CA GLU A 235 -11.92 1.24 18.81
C GLU A 235 -11.71 2.41 17.85
N ARG A 236 -10.57 3.10 17.88
CA ARG A 236 -10.34 4.24 17.01
C ARG A 236 -9.74 3.82 15.65
N TRP A 237 -9.18 2.61 15.55
CA TRP A 237 -8.55 2.11 14.33
C TRP A 237 -9.38 1.06 13.59
N CYS A 238 -10.23 0.30 14.32
CA CYS A 238 -11.10 -0.71 13.73
C CYS A 238 -12.47 -0.18 13.28
N LYS A 239 -12.86 1.06 13.62
CA LYS A 239 -14.14 1.65 13.16
C LYS A 239 -14.03 2.44 11.87
N SER A 240 -12.88 2.44 11.20
CA SER A 240 -12.67 3.11 9.91
C SER A 240 -12.20 2.15 8.81
N THR A 241 -12.48 0.84 8.99
CA THR A 241 -12.33 -0.16 7.91
C THR A 241 -13.68 -0.69 7.48
#